data_d5c89b8adb92a38fda1d1b785fe91e63
#
_entry.id   d5c89b8adb92a38fda1d1b785fe91e63
#
_cell.length_a   1.000
_cell.length_b   1.000
_cell.length_c   1.000
_cell.angle_alpha   90.00
_cell.angle_beta   90.00
_cell.angle_gamma   90.00
#
_symmetry.space_group_name_H-M   'P 1'
#
loop_
_entity.id
_entity.type
_entity.pdbx_description
1 polymer ?
#
loop_
_entity_poly.entity_id
_entity_poly.type
_entity_poly.pdbx_seq_one_letter_code
_entity_poly.pdbx_strand_id
1 'polypeptide(L)'
;YPEVSKNNTIFASIKENGIFMADNESTAIHPDVAPAENEVVIVKRRVGAFSFTELEMILRAQGIENLILTGVTTSGVVLYTVGQAFDLDYRLIVVNDYCADPDPDTNMFLLKKVLPQHAFVTSSSEISKPGHKTMNF
;
A
#
# COMPACT_ATOMS: atom_id res chain seq x y z
N TYR A 1 -18.74 -9.10 -8.33
CA TYR A 1 -18.60 -7.67 -7.97
C TYR A 1 -19.93 -7.01 -7.54
N PRO A 2 -20.73 -7.60 -6.60
CA PRO A 2 -21.96 -6.95 -6.13
C PRO A 2 -21.69 -5.65 -5.36
N GLU A 3 -20.48 -5.53 -4.77
CA GLU A 3 -20.01 -4.39 -3.98
C GLU A 3 -19.57 -3.17 -4.81
N VAL A 4 -19.55 -3.28 -6.14
CA VAL A 4 -19.10 -2.19 -7.03
C VAL A 4 -20.26 -1.34 -7.49
N SER A 5 -20.30 -0.09 -7.02
CA SER A 5 -21.22 0.93 -7.49
C SER A 5 -20.78 1.52 -8.83
N LYS A 6 -21.73 1.78 -9.72
CA LYS A 6 -21.49 2.50 -10.98
C LYS A 6 -21.00 3.96 -10.77
N ASN A 7 -21.18 4.50 -9.59
CA ASN A 7 -20.64 5.82 -9.23
C ASN A 7 -19.11 5.80 -9.01
N ASN A 8 -18.52 4.62 -8.80
CA ASN A 8 -17.08 4.45 -8.74
C ASN A 8 -16.58 4.04 -10.12
N THR A 9 -16.24 5.02 -10.94
CA THR A 9 -15.95 4.83 -12.37
C THR A 9 -14.78 3.87 -12.62
N ILE A 10 -13.73 3.92 -11.80
CA ILE A 10 -12.57 3.02 -11.91
C ILE A 10 -13.00 1.58 -11.67
N PHE A 11 -13.66 1.30 -10.55
CA PHE A 11 -14.08 -0.06 -10.23
C PHE A 11 -15.23 -0.56 -11.10
N ALA A 12 -16.09 0.33 -11.60
CA ALA A 12 -17.10 -0.02 -12.61
C ALA A 12 -16.44 -0.51 -13.90
N SER A 13 -15.42 0.21 -14.39
CA SER A 13 -14.65 -0.20 -15.57
C SER A 13 -13.90 -1.53 -15.34
N ILE A 14 -13.27 -1.71 -14.19
CA ILE A 14 -12.62 -2.97 -13.80
C ILE A 14 -13.61 -4.14 -13.87
N LYS A 15 -14.82 -3.95 -13.32
CA LYS A 15 -15.89 -4.94 -13.37
C LYS A 15 -16.36 -5.24 -14.80
N GLU A 16 -16.60 -4.22 -15.59
CA GLU A 16 -17.06 -4.35 -16.98
C GLU A 16 -16.04 -5.10 -17.86
N ASN A 17 -14.74 -4.89 -17.59
CA ASN A 17 -13.66 -5.54 -18.32
C ASN A 17 -13.20 -6.87 -17.73
N GLY A 18 -13.82 -7.33 -16.64
CA GLY A 18 -13.46 -8.59 -15.98
C GLY A 18 -12.03 -8.62 -15.43
N ILE A 19 -11.50 -7.45 -15.02
CA ILE A 19 -10.14 -7.30 -14.48
C ILE A 19 -10.17 -7.58 -12.97
N PHE A 20 -9.08 -8.12 -12.44
CA PHE A 20 -8.94 -8.48 -11.02
C PHE A 20 -10.00 -9.44 -10.49
N MET A 21 -10.35 -10.43 -11.31
CA MET A 21 -11.21 -11.55 -10.88
C MET A 21 -10.49 -12.35 -9.79
N ALA A 22 -11.24 -12.76 -8.77
CA ALA A 22 -10.73 -13.76 -7.84
C ALA A 22 -10.30 -15.02 -8.60
N ASP A 23 -9.28 -15.68 -8.15
CA ASP A 23 -8.71 -16.89 -8.75
C ASP A 23 -8.08 -16.71 -10.16
N ASN A 24 -7.84 -15.47 -10.56
CA ASN A 24 -7.09 -15.18 -11.78
C ASN A 24 -5.60 -15.01 -11.47
N GLU A 25 -4.74 -15.54 -12.33
CA GLU A 25 -3.28 -15.43 -12.18
C GLU A 25 -2.82 -13.96 -12.07
N SER A 26 -3.51 -13.04 -12.74
CA SER A 26 -3.23 -11.60 -12.67
C SER A 26 -3.46 -10.96 -11.29
N THR A 27 -4.14 -11.65 -10.38
CA THR A 27 -4.38 -11.22 -9.00
C THR A 27 -3.56 -11.98 -7.97
N ALA A 28 -2.81 -12.99 -8.41
CA ALA A 28 -1.94 -13.75 -7.53
C ALA A 28 -0.76 -12.91 -7.02
N ILE A 29 -0.33 -13.19 -5.79
CA ILE A 29 0.90 -12.60 -5.25
C ILE A 29 2.08 -13.22 -5.99
N HIS A 30 3.01 -12.38 -6.48
CA HIS A 30 4.17 -12.87 -7.19
C HIS A 30 5.01 -13.79 -6.30
N PRO A 31 5.51 -14.93 -6.82
CA PRO A 31 6.26 -15.90 -6.01
C PRO A 31 7.44 -15.32 -5.23
N ASP A 32 8.15 -14.34 -5.79
CA ASP A 32 9.31 -13.72 -5.13
C ASP A 32 8.96 -12.90 -3.88
N VAL A 33 7.68 -12.56 -3.71
CA VAL A 33 7.15 -11.83 -2.54
C VAL A 33 6.00 -12.60 -1.89
N ALA A 34 5.98 -13.91 -2.05
CA ALA A 34 4.96 -14.76 -1.43
C ALA A 34 5.00 -14.62 0.10
N PRO A 35 3.83 -14.55 0.74
CA PRO A 35 3.76 -14.41 2.19
C PRO A 35 4.36 -15.65 2.89
N ALA A 36 5.05 -15.43 4.00
CA ALA A 36 5.48 -16.51 4.88
C ALA A 36 4.25 -17.17 5.57
N GLU A 37 4.45 -18.33 6.16
CA GLU A 37 3.36 -19.17 6.74
C GLU A 37 2.47 -18.41 7.77
N ASN A 38 3.05 -17.44 8.49
CA ASN A 38 2.34 -16.68 9.53
C ASN A 38 1.99 -15.24 9.10
N GLU A 39 2.19 -14.89 7.85
CA GLU A 39 1.85 -13.55 7.35
C GLU A 39 0.41 -13.47 6.90
N VAL A 40 -0.26 -12.38 7.28
CA VAL A 40 -1.67 -12.17 6.96
C VAL A 40 -1.79 -11.57 5.56
N VAL A 41 -2.60 -12.21 4.72
CA VAL A 41 -2.96 -11.70 3.40
C VAL A 41 -4.32 -11.01 3.48
N ILE A 42 -4.36 -9.73 3.14
CA ILE A 42 -5.59 -8.94 3.13
C ILE A 42 -6.13 -8.81 1.70
N VAL A 43 -7.35 -9.26 1.50
CA VAL A 43 -8.05 -9.09 0.21
C VAL A 43 -8.74 -7.74 0.19
N LYS A 44 -8.17 -6.78 -0.51
CA LYS A 44 -8.75 -5.45 -0.63
C LYS A 44 -9.68 -5.32 -1.84
N ARG A 45 -10.76 -4.57 -1.68
CA ARG A 45 -11.79 -4.31 -2.72
C ARG A 45 -11.87 -2.83 -3.09
N ARG A 46 -10.93 -2.02 -2.63
CA ARG A 46 -10.79 -0.59 -2.94
C ARG A 46 -9.31 -0.27 -3.13
N VAL A 47 -9.02 0.96 -3.52
CA VAL A 47 -7.64 1.39 -3.81
C VAL A 47 -6.77 1.34 -2.55
N GLY A 48 -7.21 1.95 -1.47
CA GLY A 48 -6.48 1.95 -0.20
C GLY A 48 -6.65 0.64 0.58
N ALA A 49 -5.64 0.26 1.32
CA ALA A 49 -5.60 -1.02 2.03
C ALA A 49 -6.55 -1.07 3.24
N PHE A 50 -6.88 0.06 3.84
CA PHE A 50 -7.78 0.14 5.00
C PHE A 50 -9.26 0.19 4.63
N SER A 51 -9.60 0.50 3.37
CA SER A 51 -11.00 0.69 2.96
C SER A 51 -11.76 -0.63 2.92
N PHE A 52 -12.66 -0.82 3.88
CA PHE A 52 -13.54 -1.98 3.99
C PHE A 52 -12.79 -3.32 4.10
N THR A 53 -11.65 -3.30 4.80
CA THR A 53 -10.86 -4.49 5.13
C THR A 53 -10.71 -4.64 6.64
N GLU A 54 -10.24 -5.79 7.06
CA GLU A 54 -9.90 -6.10 8.45
C GLU A 54 -8.51 -5.60 8.87
N LEU A 55 -7.77 -4.91 7.99
CA LEU A 55 -6.37 -4.55 8.20
C LEU A 55 -6.16 -3.77 9.50
N GLU A 56 -6.92 -2.71 9.74
CA GLU A 56 -6.78 -1.88 10.94
C GLU A 56 -7.03 -2.70 12.22
N MET A 57 -8.08 -3.52 12.22
CA MET A 57 -8.41 -4.37 13.36
C MET A 57 -7.25 -5.32 13.70
N ILE A 58 -6.61 -5.92 12.69
CA ILE A 58 -5.47 -6.82 12.87
C ILE A 58 -4.25 -6.08 13.40
N LEU A 59 -3.91 -4.93 12.80
CA LEU A 59 -2.77 -4.12 13.23
C LEU A 59 -2.94 -3.64 14.68
N ARG A 60 -4.12 -3.16 15.05
CA ARG A 60 -4.41 -2.72 16.43
C ARG A 60 -4.36 -3.89 17.41
N ALA A 61 -4.92 -5.04 17.05
CA ALA A 61 -4.88 -6.22 17.91
C ALA A 61 -3.45 -6.72 18.20
N GLN A 62 -2.53 -6.49 17.27
CA GLN A 62 -1.12 -6.82 17.42
C GLN A 62 -0.28 -5.68 18.03
N GLY A 63 -0.88 -4.54 18.35
CA GLY A 63 -0.17 -3.38 18.89
C GLY A 63 0.82 -2.74 17.92
N ILE A 64 0.57 -2.89 16.60
CA ILE A 64 1.44 -2.30 15.57
C ILE A 64 1.11 -0.82 15.42
N GLU A 65 2.13 0.03 15.57
CA GLU A 65 2.04 1.48 15.45
C GLU A 65 2.87 2.04 14.29
N ASN A 66 3.80 1.25 13.76
CA ASN A 66 4.74 1.66 12.72
C ASN A 66 4.54 0.78 11.49
N LEU A 67 4.38 1.39 10.32
CA LEU A 67 4.21 0.68 9.06
C LEU A 67 5.32 1.03 8.09
N ILE A 68 5.91 0.01 7.48
CA ILE A 68 6.81 0.15 6.33
C ILE A 68 6.01 -0.22 5.10
N LEU A 69 5.86 0.72 4.19
CA LEU A 69 5.00 0.61 3.03
C LEU A 69 5.81 0.53 1.74
N THR A 70 5.46 -0.44 0.92
CA THR A 70 5.98 -0.68 -0.43
C THR A 70 4.83 -1.02 -1.36
N GLY A 71 5.07 -1.03 -2.66
CA GLY A 71 4.12 -1.62 -3.61
C GLY A 71 3.82 -0.80 -4.85
N VAL A 72 2.79 -1.25 -5.54
CA VAL A 72 2.30 -0.69 -6.81
C VAL A 72 0.78 -0.53 -6.76
N THR A 73 0.25 0.55 -7.29
CA THR A 73 0.91 1.71 -7.91
C THR A 73 1.13 2.81 -6.90
N THR A 74 2.18 3.63 -7.08
CA THR A 74 2.47 4.74 -6.15
C THR A 74 1.34 5.74 -6.12
N SER A 75 0.78 6.14 -7.27
CA SER A 75 -0.33 7.08 -7.41
C SER A 75 -1.68 6.54 -6.92
N GLY A 76 -1.81 5.23 -6.85
CA GLY A 76 -3.02 4.55 -6.39
C GLY A 76 -2.85 3.98 -4.99
N VAL A 77 -2.45 2.72 -4.93
CA VAL A 77 -2.45 1.92 -3.69
C VAL A 77 -1.60 2.54 -2.60
N VAL A 78 -0.36 2.96 -2.92
CA VAL A 78 0.56 3.51 -1.91
C VAL A 78 0.04 4.84 -1.39
N LEU A 79 -0.30 5.78 -2.28
CA LEU A 79 -0.81 7.09 -1.91
C LEU A 79 -2.07 7.01 -1.02
N TYR A 80 -3.06 6.21 -1.44
CA TYR A 80 -4.30 6.06 -0.68
C TYR A 80 -4.09 5.37 0.67
N THR A 81 -3.19 4.37 0.73
CA THR A 81 -2.89 3.67 1.98
C THR A 81 -2.12 4.56 2.95
N VAL A 82 -1.14 5.35 2.45
CA VAL A 82 -0.42 6.34 3.27
C VAL A 82 -1.38 7.36 3.87
N GLY A 83 -2.27 7.96 3.06
CA GLY A 83 -3.24 8.94 3.57
C GLY A 83 -4.15 8.36 4.65
N GLN A 84 -4.69 7.16 4.42
CA GLN A 84 -5.53 6.49 5.41
C GLN A 84 -4.79 6.13 6.70
N ALA A 85 -3.58 5.58 6.58
CA ALA A 85 -2.77 5.19 7.73
C ALA A 85 -2.29 6.42 8.54
N PHE A 86 -2.00 7.53 7.86
CA PHE A 86 -1.67 8.80 8.50
C PHE A 86 -2.84 9.33 9.34
N ASP A 87 -4.06 9.34 8.78
CA ASP A 87 -5.27 9.77 9.50
C ASP A 87 -5.64 8.82 10.66
N LEU A 88 -5.10 7.61 10.68
CA LEU A 88 -5.25 6.62 11.75
C LEU A 88 -4.07 6.64 12.77
N ASP A 89 -3.23 7.67 12.72
CA ASP A 89 -2.11 7.90 13.65
C ASP A 89 -0.99 6.84 13.59
N TYR A 90 -0.81 6.17 12.46
CA TYR A 90 0.35 5.29 12.26
C TYR A 90 1.61 6.11 11.92
N ARG A 91 2.76 5.68 12.42
CA ARG A 91 4.06 6.16 11.94
C ARG A 91 4.43 5.44 10.65
N LEU A 92 4.75 6.20 9.61
CA LEU A 92 4.86 5.67 8.26
C LEU A 92 6.25 5.83 7.67
N ILE A 93 6.76 4.75 7.10
CA ILE A 93 7.95 4.72 6.26
C ILE A 93 7.53 4.23 4.88
N VAL A 94 7.90 4.95 3.82
CA VAL A 94 7.73 4.51 2.44
C VAL A 94 9.09 4.20 1.84
N VAL A 95 9.26 3.00 1.33
CA VAL A 95 10.51 2.55 0.70
C VAL A 95 10.44 2.85 -0.79
N ASN A 96 11.10 3.92 -1.20
CA ASN A 96 10.94 4.52 -2.53
C ASN A 96 11.39 3.63 -3.68
N ASP A 97 12.45 2.86 -3.50
CA ASP A 97 12.98 1.92 -4.49
C ASP A 97 12.18 0.60 -4.59
N TYR A 98 11.19 0.42 -3.71
CA TYR A 98 10.18 -0.64 -3.78
C TYR A 98 8.77 -0.11 -4.06
N CYS A 99 8.68 1.10 -4.62
CA CYS A 99 7.42 1.66 -5.12
C CYS A 99 7.55 1.95 -6.61
N ALA A 100 6.52 1.63 -7.38
CA ALA A 100 6.49 1.87 -8.82
C ALA A 100 5.13 2.40 -9.29
N ASP A 101 5.17 3.16 -10.39
CA ASP A 101 3.99 3.67 -11.07
C ASP A 101 4.18 3.53 -12.60
N PRO A 102 3.10 3.33 -13.38
CA PRO A 102 3.18 3.31 -14.83
C PRO A 102 3.76 4.58 -15.43
N ASP A 103 3.55 5.73 -14.78
CA ASP A 103 4.13 7.01 -15.18
C ASP A 103 5.32 7.36 -14.25
N PRO A 104 6.57 7.35 -14.76
CA PRO A 104 7.76 7.66 -13.97
C PRO A 104 7.78 9.07 -13.38
N ASP A 105 7.22 10.05 -14.08
CA ASP A 105 7.19 11.44 -13.61
C ASP A 105 6.24 11.59 -12.43
N THR A 106 5.05 10.99 -12.52
CA THR A 106 4.11 10.90 -11.41
C THR A 106 4.73 10.17 -10.22
N ASN A 107 5.39 9.03 -10.45
CA ASN A 107 6.08 8.29 -9.40
C ASN A 107 7.09 9.16 -8.65
N MET A 108 7.97 9.82 -9.40
CA MET A 108 9.00 10.69 -8.84
C MET A 108 8.41 11.89 -8.09
N PHE A 109 7.36 12.52 -8.64
CA PHE A 109 6.69 13.64 -8.00
C PHE A 109 6.06 13.23 -6.67
N LEU A 110 5.35 12.12 -6.63
CA LEU A 110 4.69 11.62 -5.42
C LEU A 110 5.72 11.27 -4.34
N LEU A 111 6.77 10.52 -4.69
CA LEU A 111 7.79 10.10 -3.74
C LEU A 111 8.63 11.26 -3.20
N LYS A 112 8.82 12.33 -3.98
CA LYS A 112 9.65 13.48 -3.57
C LYS A 112 8.89 14.66 -2.98
N LYS A 113 7.60 14.83 -3.33
CA LYS A 113 6.86 16.06 -3.00
C LYS A 113 5.60 15.83 -2.17
N VAL A 114 4.92 14.71 -2.37
CA VAL A 114 3.61 14.46 -1.74
C VAL A 114 3.74 13.56 -0.52
N LEU A 115 4.28 12.36 -0.71
CA LEU A 115 4.39 11.36 0.36
C LEU A 115 5.25 11.81 1.55
N PRO A 116 6.34 12.62 1.38
CA PRO A 116 7.09 13.14 2.50
C PRO A 116 6.32 14.08 3.45
N GLN A 117 5.13 14.51 3.08
CA GLN A 117 4.24 15.28 3.96
C GLN A 117 3.55 14.39 5.02
N HIS A 118 3.50 13.09 4.81
CA HIS A 118 2.75 12.14 5.64
C HIS A 118 3.59 10.97 6.13
N ALA A 119 4.74 10.72 5.51
CA ALA A 119 5.58 9.56 5.77
C ALA A 119 7.07 9.90 5.64
N PHE A 120 7.92 9.16 6.34
CA PHE A 120 9.35 9.20 6.05
C PHE A 120 9.64 8.38 4.80
N VAL A 121 10.09 9.05 3.74
CA VAL A 121 10.41 8.38 2.46
C VAL A 121 11.91 8.14 2.37
N THR A 122 12.30 6.88 2.24
CA THR A 122 13.71 6.46 2.23
C THR A 122 13.93 5.28 1.28
N SER A 123 15.20 4.90 1.08
CA SER A 123 15.55 3.71 0.29
C SER A 123 15.74 2.47 1.17
N SER A 124 15.65 1.29 0.56
CA SER A 124 15.91 0.02 1.24
C SER A 124 17.32 -0.05 1.83
N SER A 125 18.30 0.50 1.14
CA SER A 125 19.69 0.55 1.60
C SER A 125 19.89 1.37 2.87
N GLU A 126 19.07 2.39 3.11
CA GLU A 126 19.12 3.21 4.32
C GLU A 126 18.46 2.50 5.51
N ILE A 127 17.35 1.79 5.29
CA ILE A 127 16.67 1.03 6.35
C ILE A 127 17.55 -0.11 6.87
N SER A 128 18.31 -0.76 5.98
CA SER A 128 19.10 -1.94 6.30
C SER A 128 20.44 -1.63 6.99
N LYS A 129 20.81 -0.36 7.20
CA LYS A 129 22.06 0.00 7.87
C LYS A 129 22.03 -0.34 9.36
N PRO A 130 22.99 -1.14 9.87
CA PRO A 130 23.12 -1.38 11.31
C PRO A 130 23.39 -0.06 12.03
N GLY A 131 22.57 0.27 13.02
CA GLY A 131 22.78 1.47 13.86
C GLY A 131 21.87 2.65 13.53
N HIS A 132 20.81 2.48 12.75
CA HIS A 132 19.76 3.48 12.68
C HIS A 132 19.10 3.60 14.06
N LYS A 133 19.66 4.52 14.87
CA LYS A 133 19.02 4.99 16.10
C LYS A 133 17.61 5.46 15.73
N THR A 134 16.65 5.02 16.52
CA THR A 134 15.27 5.52 16.64
C THR A 134 15.03 6.74 15.77
N MET A 135 14.34 6.56 14.64
CA MET A 135 13.86 7.72 13.88
C MET A 135 12.98 8.52 14.82
N ASN A 136 13.45 9.69 15.23
CA ASN A 136 12.61 10.65 15.93
C ASN A 136 11.65 11.22 14.89
N PHE A 137 10.41 10.78 14.96
CA PHE A 137 9.28 11.32 14.19
C PHE A 137 8.78 12.59 14.86
#